data_bd7862489f7a0ef5c06f53a525f3f579
#
_entry.id   bd7862489f7a0ef5c06f53a525f3f579
#
_cell.length_a   1.000
_cell.length_b   1.000
_cell.length_c   1.000
_cell.angle_alpha   90.00
_cell.angle_beta   90.00
_cell.angle_gamma   90.00
#
_symmetry.space_group_name_H-M   'P 1'
#
loop_
_entity.id
_entity.type
_entity.pdbx_description
1 polymer ?
#
loop_
_entity_poly.entity_id
_entity_poly.type
_entity_poly.pdbx_seq_one_letter_code
_entity_poly.pdbx_strand_id
1 'polypeptide(L)'
;MEFLVLGLTGKRGSGKDTMAEYLKAKYGFRVLTYTNDVLSPLLRQTGKEVTRENLIDLALEMRRKGGKHILTKLICDKIESEGYWTISGVRYPEEVSYFKKRFGDGFRLVYVSCSTKKRYERVVRRGTKGEGHLTLKQFLEIEQRETEKVINETIKLADLAVSNDGTFSEFRKAIIALAKKLGIAASS
;
A
#
# COMPACT_ATOMS: atom_id res chain seq x y z
N MET A 1 21.86 12.24 4.69
CA MET A 1 20.70 11.46 5.23
C MET A 1 20.49 10.26 4.34
N GLU A 2 20.18 9.12 4.94
CA GLU A 2 19.87 7.91 4.17
C GLU A 2 18.56 8.07 3.42
N PHE A 3 18.48 7.51 2.23
CA PHE A 3 17.27 7.51 1.39
C PHE A 3 16.71 6.10 1.29
N LEU A 4 15.41 5.94 1.60
CA LEU A 4 14.73 4.65 1.46
C LEU A 4 13.25 4.83 1.15
N VAL A 5 12.77 4.09 0.17
CA VAL A 5 11.36 4.01 -0.22
C VAL A 5 10.86 2.58 0.03
N LEU A 6 9.88 2.42 0.91
CA LEU A 6 9.20 1.15 1.16
C LEU A 6 7.85 1.11 0.43
N GLY A 7 7.75 0.31 -0.62
CA GLY A 7 6.46 -0.05 -1.22
C GLY A 7 5.77 -1.13 -0.37
N LEU A 8 4.54 -0.90 0.08
CA LEU A 8 3.77 -1.90 0.82
C LEU A 8 2.75 -2.56 -0.09
N THR A 9 2.85 -3.88 -0.23
CA THR A 9 1.89 -4.71 -0.94
C THR A 9 1.23 -5.73 -0.03
N GLY A 10 0.12 -6.27 -0.46
CA GLY A 10 -0.65 -7.28 0.29
C GLY A 10 -2.14 -7.09 0.10
N LYS A 11 -2.91 -8.13 0.38
CA LYS A 11 -4.35 -8.17 0.19
C LYS A 11 -5.10 -7.20 1.11
N ARG A 12 -6.35 -6.93 0.80
CA ARG A 12 -7.24 -6.06 1.58
C ARG A 12 -7.34 -6.56 3.03
N GLY A 13 -7.26 -5.65 4.00
CA GLY A 13 -7.29 -5.97 5.43
C GLY A 13 -6.01 -6.56 6.00
N SER A 14 -4.92 -6.66 5.22
CA SER A 14 -3.64 -7.22 5.72
C SER A 14 -2.92 -6.31 6.74
N GLY A 15 -3.23 -5.00 6.78
CA GLY A 15 -2.63 -4.06 7.74
C GLY A 15 -1.53 -3.17 7.16
N LYS A 16 -1.46 -3.01 5.84
CA LYS A 16 -0.48 -2.11 5.18
C LYS A 16 -0.53 -0.69 5.71
N ASP A 17 -1.74 -0.12 5.83
CA ASP A 17 -1.92 1.24 6.31
C ASP A 17 -1.50 1.37 7.78
N THR A 18 -1.81 0.37 8.60
CA THR A 18 -1.35 0.29 10.00
C THR A 18 0.18 0.25 10.10
N MET A 19 0.84 -0.50 9.20
CA MET A 19 2.30 -0.52 9.12
C MET A 19 2.86 0.83 8.70
N ALA A 20 2.27 1.47 7.68
CA ALA A 20 2.69 2.78 7.21
C ALA A 20 2.61 3.84 8.32
N GLU A 21 1.48 3.88 9.05
CA GLU A 21 1.31 4.80 10.18
C GLU A 21 2.27 4.52 11.34
N TYR A 22 2.56 3.24 11.61
CA TYR A 22 3.55 2.89 12.63
C TYR A 22 4.97 3.33 12.23
N LEU A 23 5.35 3.13 10.96
CA LEU A 23 6.64 3.59 10.44
C LEU A 23 6.74 5.12 10.48
N LYS A 24 5.66 5.82 10.15
CA LYS A 24 5.58 7.28 10.28
C LYS A 24 5.80 7.73 11.73
N ALA A 25 5.03 7.18 12.67
CA ALA A 25 5.06 7.61 14.06
C ALA A 25 6.36 7.26 14.80
N LYS A 26 7.01 6.12 14.45
CA LYS A 26 8.16 5.60 15.18
C LYS A 26 9.50 5.94 14.51
N TYR A 27 9.51 6.08 13.20
CA TYR A 27 10.73 6.18 12.40
C TYR A 27 10.76 7.38 11.45
N GLY A 28 9.76 8.26 11.54
CA GLY A 28 9.71 9.49 10.75
C GLY A 28 9.46 9.30 9.26
N PHE A 29 8.91 8.15 8.83
CA PHE A 29 8.56 7.94 7.43
C PHE A 29 7.50 8.94 6.96
N ARG A 30 7.68 9.49 5.78
CA ARG A 30 6.62 10.18 5.04
C ARG A 30 5.75 9.14 4.33
N VAL A 31 4.44 9.23 4.47
CA VAL A 31 3.50 8.23 3.90
C VAL A 31 2.80 8.83 2.70
N LEU A 32 2.86 8.14 1.57
CA LEU A 32 2.12 8.45 0.35
C LEU A 32 1.16 7.32 0.01
N THR A 33 -0.01 7.70 -0.50
CA THR A 33 -1.03 6.78 -1.01
C THR A 33 -1.53 7.24 -2.38
N TYR A 34 -1.84 6.32 -3.26
CA TYR A 34 -2.40 6.66 -4.58
C TYR A 34 -3.71 7.45 -4.46
N THR A 35 -4.52 7.13 -3.44
CA THR A 35 -5.81 7.79 -3.23
C THR A 35 -5.64 9.24 -2.81
N ASN A 36 -4.92 9.48 -1.71
CA ASN A 36 -4.88 10.80 -1.09
C ASN A 36 -3.93 11.76 -1.83
N ASP A 37 -2.84 11.22 -2.36
CA ASP A 37 -1.75 12.04 -2.88
C ASP A 37 -1.81 12.23 -4.41
N VAL A 38 -2.60 11.39 -5.11
CA VAL A 38 -2.74 11.48 -6.57
C VAL A 38 -4.20 11.63 -6.98
N LEU A 39 -5.03 10.63 -6.70
CA LEU A 39 -6.38 10.55 -7.28
C LEU A 39 -7.34 11.61 -6.71
N SER A 40 -7.36 11.79 -5.38
CA SER A 40 -8.27 12.77 -4.76
C SER A 40 -7.95 14.21 -5.16
N PRO A 41 -6.69 14.67 -5.20
CA PRO A 41 -6.37 15.98 -5.76
C PRO A 41 -6.81 16.17 -7.20
N LEU A 42 -6.57 15.17 -8.06
CA LEU A 42 -6.98 15.22 -9.46
C LEU A 42 -8.50 15.28 -9.65
N LEU A 43 -9.26 14.49 -8.86
CA LEU A 43 -10.72 14.56 -8.89
C LEU A 43 -11.23 15.95 -8.51
N ARG A 44 -10.71 16.52 -7.44
CA ARG A 44 -11.11 17.87 -7.01
C ARG A 44 -10.85 18.91 -8.09
N GLN A 45 -9.76 18.80 -8.85
CA GLN A 45 -9.45 19.70 -9.99
C GLN A 45 -10.48 19.58 -11.12
N THR A 46 -11.14 18.42 -11.28
CA THR A 46 -12.21 18.22 -12.26
C THR A 46 -13.59 18.63 -11.77
N GLY A 47 -13.72 19.13 -10.53
CA GLY A 47 -15.00 19.46 -9.90
C GLY A 47 -15.85 18.25 -9.48
N LYS A 48 -15.33 17.02 -9.62
CA LYS A 48 -16.03 15.80 -9.23
C LYS A 48 -15.90 15.53 -7.74
N GLU A 49 -16.95 14.97 -7.15
CA GLU A 49 -16.95 14.52 -5.76
C GLU A 49 -15.95 13.36 -5.56
N VAL A 50 -15.26 13.39 -4.40
CA VAL A 50 -14.29 12.35 -4.04
C VAL A 50 -15.03 11.14 -3.44
N THR A 51 -15.70 10.37 -4.31
CA THR A 51 -16.32 9.10 -3.98
C THR A 51 -15.40 7.93 -4.34
N ARG A 52 -15.65 6.76 -3.77
CA ARG A 52 -14.90 5.53 -4.11
C ARG A 52 -15.03 5.20 -5.60
N GLU A 53 -16.23 5.36 -6.15
CA GLU A 53 -16.54 5.06 -7.55
C GLU A 53 -15.74 5.97 -8.48
N ASN A 54 -15.84 7.29 -8.28
CA ASN A 54 -15.09 8.28 -9.06
C ASN A 54 -13.56 8.06 -8.97
N LEU A 55 -13.05 7.65 -7.80
CA LEU A 55 -11.62 7.32 -7.64
C LEU A 55 -11.22 6.09 -8.45
N ILE A 56 -12.05 5.04 -8.46
CA ILE A 56 -11.79 3.83 -9.26
C ILE A 56 -11.82 4.15 -10.74
N ASP A 57 -12.84 4.89 -11.20
CA ASP A 57 -13.00 5.25 -12.60
C ASP A 57 -11.82 6.10 -13.09
N LEU A 58 -11.44 7.12 -12.32
CA LEU A 58 -10.26 7.93 -12.63
C LEU A 58 -8.98 7.07 -12.71
N ALA A 59 -8.77 6.17 -11.75
CA ALA A 59 -7.59 5.31 -11.74
C ALA A 59 -7.55 4.38 -12.97
N LEU A 60 -8.69 3.82 -13.37
CA LEU A 60 -8.81 2.97 -14.56
C LEU A 60 -8.57 3.78 -15.84
N GLU A 61 -9.17 4.96 -15.95
CA GLU A 61 -8.99 5.86 -17.09
C GLU A 61 -7.51 6.26 -17.25
N MET A 62 -6.87 6.68 -16.16
CA MET A 62 -5.47 7.06 -16.18
C MET A 62 -4.56 5.92 -16.60
N ARG A 63 -4.81 4.70 -16.09
CA ARG A 63 -4.04 3.52 -16.47
C ARG A 63 -4.25 3.12 -17.92
N ARG A 64 -5.48 3.27 -18.43
CA ARG A 64 -5.79 3.02 -19.85
C ARG A 64 -5.03 3.97 -20.78
N LYS A 65 -4.91 5.26 -20.41
CA LYS A 65 -4.24 6.29 -21.21
C LYS A 65 -2.71 6.27 -21.06
N GLY A 66 -2.21 6.08 -19.84
CA GLY A 66 -0.80 6.25 -19.49
C GLY A 66 -0.06 4.98 -19.07
N GLY A 67 -0.70 3.81 -19.18
CA GLY A 67 -0.13 2.52 -18.75
C GLY A 67 -0.32 2.28 -17.25
N LYS A 68 -0.12 1.00 -16.84
CA LYS A 68 -0.38 0.56 -15.46
C LYS A 68 0.45 1.31 -14.39
N HIS A 69 1.61 1.84 -14.77
CA HIS A 69 2.53 2.54 -13.88
C HIS A 69 2.27 4.07 -13.78
N ILE A 70 1.28 4.63 -14.49
CA ILE A 70 1.09 6.09 -14.55
C ILE A 70 0.91 6.72 -13.16
N LEU A 71 0.14 6.08 -12.28
CA LEU A 71 -0.06 6.59 -10.92
C LEU A 71 1.23 6.53 -10.10
N THR A 72 2.06 5.52 -10.34
CA THR A 72 3.38 5.38 -9.70
C THR A 72 4.33 6.48 -10.13
N LYS A 73 4.32 6.86 -11.40
CA LYS A 73 5.08 8.02 -11.87
C LYS A 73 4.72 9.29 -11.08
N LEU A 74 3.42 9.57 -10.94
CA LEU A 74 2.94 10.74 -10.20
C LEU A 74 3.27 10.68 -8.69
N ILE A 75 3.32 9.48 -8.10
CA ILE A 75 3.79 9.29 -6.72
C ILE A 75 5.29 9.57 -6.63
N CYS A 76 6.09 9.06 -7.57
CA CYS A 76 7.54 9.27 -7.57
C CYS A 76 7.93 10.75 -7.70
N ASP A 77 7.13 11.55 -8.42
CA ASP A 77 7.37 12.99 -8.57
C ASP A 77 7.17 13.79 -7.26
N LYS A 78 6.59 13.14 -6.22
CA LYS A 78 6.41 13.71 -4.87
C LYS A 78 7.50 13.26 -3.88
N ILE A 79 8.36 12.33 -4.28
CA ILE A 79 9.40 11.76 -3.42
C ILE A 79 10.68 12.56 -3.60
N GLU A 80 11.12 13.20 -2.54
CA GLU A 80 12.41 13.88 -2.47
C GLU A 80 13.55 12.86 -2.39
N SER A 81 14.76 13.27 -2.77
CA SER A 81 15.94 12.41 -2.84
C SER A 81 16.55 12.06 -1.47
N GLU A 82 15.87 12.40 -0.39
CA GLU A 82 16.34 12.14 0.98
C GLU A 82 15.20 11.67 1.90
N GLY A 83 15.59 11.03 3.02
CA GLY A 83 14.69 10.58 4.06
C GLY A 83 13.97 9.27 3.72
N TYR A 84 13.04 8.91 4.58
CA TYR A 84 12.32 7.64 4.52
C TYR A 84 10.89 7.84 4.03
N TRP A 85 10.49 7.03 3.04
CA TRP A 85 9.18 7.12 2.40
C TRP A 85 8.47 5.77 2.41
N THR A 86 7.17 5.78 2.60
CA THR A 86 6.31 4.61 2.51
C THR A 86 5.20 4.86 1.50
N ILE A 87 5.04 3.95 0.54
CA ILE A 87 3.93 3.97 -0.42
C ILE A 87 3.01 2.79 -0.09
N SER A 88 1.80 3.08 0.45
CA SER A 88 0.82 2.04 0.72
C SER A 88 -0.02 1.72 -0.50
N GLY A 89 -0.15 0.42 -0.79
CA GLY A 89 -1.06 -0.08 -1.81
C GLY A 89 -0.45 -0.33 -3.18
N VAL A 90 0.83 -0.68 -3.27
CA VAL A 90 1.45 -1.17 -4.51
C VAL A 90 0.76 -2.45 -4.95
N ARG A 91 0.21 -2.47 -6.18
CA ARG A 91 -0.67 -3.54 -6.67
C ARG A 91 -0.20 -4.25 -7.91
N TYR A 92 0.53 -3.57 -8.79
CA TYR A 92 0.90 -4.07 -10.11
C TYR A 92 2.40 -4.35 -10.21
N PRO A 93 2.82 -5.45 -10.87
CA PRO A 93 4.24 -5.71 -11.15
C PRO A 93 4.92 -4.55 -11.88
N GLU A 94 4.20 -3.89 -12.77
CA GLU A 94 4.70 -2.73 -13.53
C GLU A 94 5.01 -1.53 -12.62
N GLU A 95 4.26 -1.36 -11.53
CA GLU A 95 4.53 -0.34 -10.50
C GLU A 95 5.84 -0.66 -9.78
N VAL A 96 6.06 -1.93 -9.42
CA VAL A 96 7.31 -2.40 -8.77
C VAL A 96 8.51 -2.17 -9.69
N SER A 97 8.39 -2.53 -10.96
CA SER A 97 9.44 -2.33 -11.95
C SER A 97 9.79 -0.85 -12.12
N TYR A 98 8.76 0.02 -12.10
CA TYR A 98 8.97 1.47 -12.18
C TYR A 98 9.71 2.00 -10.94
N PHE A 99 9.31 1.60 -9.73
CA PHE A 99 10.02 1.98 -8.50
C PHE A 99 11.48 1.50 -8.50
N LYS A 100 11.71 0.24 -8.86
CA LYS A 100 13.08 -0.32 -8.94
C LYS A 100 13.94 0.44 -9.95
N LYS A 101 13.37 0.77 -11.11
CA LYS A 101 14.08 1.61 -12.11
C LYS A 101 14.38 3.01 -11.60
N ARG A 102 13.46 3.64 -10.84
CA ARG A 102 13.58 5.03 -10.38
C ARG A 102 14.51 5.20 -9.19
N PHE A 103 14.52 4.24 -8.27
CA PHE A 103 15.19 4.36 -6.97
C PHE A 103 16.30 3.31 -6.75
N GLY A 104 16.44 2.32 -7.63
CA GLY A 104 17.47 1.28 -7.51
C GLY A 104 17.47 0.61 -6.15
N ASP A 105 18.63 0.59 -5.50
CA ASP A 105 18.82 0.03 -4.16
C ASP A 105 18.12 0.82 -3.05
N GLY A 106 17.68 2.03 -3.31
CA GLY A 106 16.83 2.82 -2.41
C GLY A 106 15.38 2.36 -2.33
N PHE A 107 14.94 1.37 -3.11
CA PHE A 107 13.57 0.83 -3.05
C PHE A 107 13.55 -0.60 -2.52
N ARG A 108 12.59 -0.89 -1.64
CA ARG A 108 12.25 -2.27 -1.22
C ARG A 108 10.73 -2.45 -1.23
N LEU A 109 10.29 -3.57 -1.78
CA LEU A 109 8.90 -4.00 -1.71
C LEU A 109 8.69 -4.89 -0.49
N VAL A 110 7.78 -4.51 0.40
CA VAL A 110 7.41 -5.25 1.60
C VAL A 110 6.03 -5.86 1.44
N TYR A 111 5.94 -7.17 1.55
CA TYR A 111 4.66 -7.88 1.60
C TYR A 111 4.15 -7.95 3.05
N VAL A 112 2.97 -7.39 3.30
CA VAL A 112 2.26 -7.54 4.57
C VAL A 112 1.29 -8.71 4.45
N SER A 113 1.65 -9.86 5.02
CA SER A 113 0.84 -11.07 4.98
C SER A 113 -0.19 -11.11 6.11
N CYS A 114 -1.35 -11.69 5.82
CA CYS A 114 -2.38 -11.95 6.82
C CYS A 114 -3.36 -12.99 6.27
N SER A 115 -3.78 -13.93 7.12
CA SER A 115 -4.74 -14.96 6.78
C SER A 115 -6.09 -14.37 6.35
N THR A 116 -6.77 -15.05 5.45
CA THR A 116 -8.06 -14.61 4.89
C THR A 116 -9.10 -14.39 5.97
N LYS A 117 -9.19 -15.29 6.98
CA LYS A 117 -10.12 -15.15 8.10
C LYS A 117 -9.90 -13.83 8.85
N LYS A 118 -8.67 -13.54 9.27
CA LYS A 118 -8.35 -12.30 10.00
C LYS A 118 -8.56 -11.05 9.16
N ARG A 119 -8.25 -11.10 7.86
CA ARG A 119 -8.50 -9.98 6.95
C ARG A 119 -9.99 -9.69 6.82
N TYR A 120 -10.83 -10.73 6.68
CA TYR A 120 -12.28 -10.61 6.68
C TYR A 120 -12.79 -9.99 7.97
N GLU A 121 -12.43 -10.54 9.13
CA GLU A 121 -12.83 -10.02 10.45
C GLU A 121 -12.47 -8.53 10.62
N ARG A 122 -11.27 -8.14 10.19
CA ARG A 122 -10.80 -6.73 10.26
C ARG A 122 -11.60 -5.81 9.32
N VAL A 123 -11.91 -6.27 8.12
CA VAL A 123 -12.67 -5.49 7.12
C VAL A 123 -14.10 -5.27 7.62
N VAL A 124 -14.77 -6.30 8.10
CA VAL A 124 -16.12 -6.20 8.65
C VAL A 124 -16.15 -5.30 9.89
N ARG A 125 -15.24 -5.54 10.86
CA ARG A 125 -15.17 -4.71 12.09
C ARG A 125 -14.90 -3.23 11.81
N ARG A 126 -14.08 -2.93 10.79
CA ARG A 126 -13.79 -1.54 10.40
C ARG A 126 -15.02 -0.87 9.81
N GLY A 127 -15.86 -1.60 9.08
CA GLY A 127 -17.14 -1.14 8.53
C GLY A 127 -17.05 0.00 7.52
N THR A 128 -15.84 0.51 7.23
CA THR A 128 -15.65 1.62 6.28
C THR A 128 -16.02 1.20 4.86
N LYS A 129 -16.52 2.13 4.06
CA LYS A 129 -16.86 1.88 2.64
C LYS A 129 -18.01 0.86 2.45
N GLY A 130 -18.95 0.80 3.40
CA GLY A 130 -20.10 -0.13 3.33
C GLY A 130 -19.75 -1.61 3.58
N GLU A 131 -18.60 -1.89 4.17
CA GLU A 131 -18.06 -3.26 4.33
C GLU A 131 -18.52 -3.98 5.61
N GLY A 132 -19.19 -3.29 6.52
CA GLY A 132 -19.62 -3.84 7.83
C GLY A 132 -20.62 -5.00 7.75
N HIS A 133 -21.31 -5.14 6.64
CA HIS A 133 -22.31 -6.17 6.41
C HIS A 133 -21.88 -7.29 5.44
N LEU A 134 -20.59 -7.29 5.01
CA LEU A 134 -20.09 -8.30 4.10
C LEU A 134 -20.10 -9.69 4.75
N THR A 135 -20.69 -10.65 4.06
CA THR A 135 -20.50 -12.07 4.38
C THR A 135 -19.13 -12.55 3.93
N LEU A 136 -18.64 -13.65 4.52
CA LEU A 136 -17.36 -14.24 4.09
C LEU A 136 -17.40 -14.62 2.60
N LYS A 137 -18.53 -15.12 2.10
CA LYS A 137 -18.68 -15.46 0.68
C LYS A 137 -18.50 -14.23 -0.20
N GLN A 138 -19.17 -13.13 0.09
CA GLN A 138 -19.02 -11.87 -0.64
C GLN A 138 -17.59 -11.30 -0.57
N PHE A 139 -16.96 -11.42 0.59
CA PHE A 139 -15.55 -11.02 0.74
C PHE A 139 -14.62 -11.83 -0.17
N LEU A 140 -14.81 -13.15 -0.25
CA LEU A 140 -14.03 -14.03 -1.12
C LEU A 140 -14.31 -13.74 -2.60
N GLU A 141 -15.56 -13.47 -2.98
CA GLU A 141 -15.91 -13.07 -4.35
C GLU A 141 -15.22 -11.76 -4.76
N ILE A 142 -15.14 -10.78 -3.85
CA ILE A 142 -14.38 -9.55 -4.11
C ILE A 142 -12.89 -9.85 -4.33
N GLU A 143 -12.31 -10.80 -3.60
CA GLU A 143 -10.91 -11.22 -3.75
C GLU A 143 -10.61 -11.95 -5.07
N GLN A 144 -11.64 -12.44 -5.76
CA GLN A 144 -11.51 -13.05 -7.08
C GLN A 144 -11.53 -12.04 -8.24
N ARG A 145 -11.80 -10.75 -7.97
CA ARG A 145 -11.75 -9.71 -9.01
C ARG A 145 -10.33 -9.57 -9.57
N GLU A 146 -10.24 -9.22 -10.84
CA GLU A 146 -8.94 -9.06 -11.53
C GLU A 146 -7.97 -8.14 -10.78
N THR A 147 -8.48 -7.02 -10.25
CA THR A 147 -7.69 -6.05 -9.48
C THR A 147 -7.09 -6.62 -8.20
N GLU A 148 -7.65 -7.69 -7.65
CA GLU A 148 -7.12 -8.38 -6.47
C GLU A 148 -6.26 -9.59 -6.85
N LYS A 149 -6.50 -10.21 -8.01
CA LYS A 149 -5.66 -11.31 -8.54
C LYS A 149 -4.25 -10.82 -8.88
N VAL A 150 -4.15 -9.64 -9.49
CA VAL A 150 -2.85 -9.05 -9.86
C VAL A 150 -1.92 -8.83 -8.65
N ILE A 151 -2.49 -8.64 -7.44
CA ILE A 151 -1.70 -8.52 -6.22
C ILE A 151 -0.89 -9.78 -5.93
N ASN A 152 -1.38 -10.97 -6.30
CA ASN A 152 -0.65 -12.22 -6.10
C ASN A 152 0.67 -12.24 -6.90
N GLU A 153 0.68 -11.67 -8.11
CA GLU A 153 1.90 -11.55 -8.90
C GLU A 153 2.85 -10.51 -8.30
N THR A 154 2.31 -9.42 -7.80
CA THR A 154 3.11 -8.37 -7.13
C THR A 154 3.74 -8.88 -5.83
N ILE A 155 3.03 -9.71 -5.06
CA ILE A 155 3.56 -10.33 -3.82
C ILE A 155 4.80 -11.18 -4.11
N LYS A 156 4.86 -11.88 -5.24
CA LYS A 156 6.03 -12.69 -5.64
C LYS A 156 7.29 -11.85 -5.84
N LEU A 157 7.16 -10.56 -6.10
CA LEU A 157 8.26 -9.62 -6.29
C LEU A 157 8.75 -8.95 -4.99
N ALA A 158 8.14 -9.31 -3.84
CA ALA A 158 8.49 -8.70 -2.57
C ALA A 158 9.91 -9.07 -2.12
N ASP A 159 10.67 -8.06 -1.76
CA ASP A 159 12.04 -8.20 -1.24
C ASP A 159 12.01 -8.66 0.24
N LEU A 160 10.94 -8.31 0.96
CA LEU A 160 10.76 -8.55 2.38
C LEU A 160 9.30 -8.89 2.68
N ALA A 161 9.07 -9.62 3.78
CA ALA A 161 7.73 -9.94 4.25
C ALA A 161 7.58 -9.68 5.75
N VAL A 162 6.38 -9.23 6.15
CA VAL A 162 5.99 -9.03 7.55
C VAL A 162 4.64 -9.69 7.78
N SER A 163 4.57 -10.60 8.74
CA SER A 163 3.33 -11.27 9.12
C SER A 163 2.50 -10.40 10.06
N ASN A 164 1.19 -10.34 9.78
CA ASN A 164 0.19 -9.70 10.63
C ASN A 164 -0.93 -10.68 11.03
N ASP A 165 -0.57 -11.95 11.27
CA ASP A 165 -1.50 -12.99 11.72
C ASP A 165 -1.62 -13.06 13.25
N GLY A 166 -0.76 -12.40 13.97
CA GLY A 166 -0.77 -12.34 15.41
C GLY A 166 -1.61 -11.20 16.00
N THR A 167 -1.30 -10.87 17.22
CA THR A 167 -1.78 -9.68 17.93
C THR A 167 -1.15 -8.41 17.35
N PHE A 168 -1.72 -7.26 17.70
CA PHE A 168 -1.12 -5.98 17.32
C PHE A 168 0.30 -5.80 17.90
N SER A 169 0.54 -6.31 19.11
CA SER A 169 1.87 -6.29 19.73
C SER A 169 2.89 -7.09 18.92
N GLU A 170 2.53 -8.29 18.48
CA GLU A 170 3.41 -9.13 17.63
C GLU A 170 3.66 -8.48 16.28
N PHE A 171 2.64 -7.87 15.67
CA PHE A 171 2.82 -7.12 14.43
C PHE A 171 3.79 -5.95 14.60
N ARG A 172 3.67 -5.19 15.69
CA ARG A 172 4.63 -4.12 16.02
C ARG A 172 6.06 -4.64 16.17
N LYS A 173 6.25 -5.76 16.87
CA LYS A 173 7.57 -6.42 17.00
C LYS A 173 8.15 -6.81 15.63
N ALA A 174 7.31 -7.34 14.73
CA ALA A 174 7.73 -7.69 13.38
C ALA A 174 8.15 -6.45 12.55
N ILE A 175 7.45 -5.33 12.68
CA ILE A 175 7.82 -4.05 12.03
C ILE A 175 9.15 -3.52 12.60
N ILE A 176 9.35 -3.59 13.93
CA ILE A 176 10.60 -3.20 14.58
C ILE A 176 11.77 -4.07 14.08
N ALA A 177 11.58 -5.38 13.97
CA ALA A 177 12.58 -6.29 13.44
C ALA A 177 12.94 -5.97 11.98
N LEU A 178 11.93 -5.61 11.16
CA LEU A 178 12.16 -5.15 9.79
C LEU A 178 12.97 -3.86 9.75
N ALA A 179 12.62 -2.84 10.55
CA ALA A 179 13.34 -1.58 10.61
C ALA A 179 14.81 -1.80 11.01
N LYS A 180 15.05 -2.63 12.04
CA LYS A 180 16.40 -3.02 12.45
C LYS A 180 17.19 -3.70 11.33
N LYS A 181 16.55 -4.63 10.59
CA LYS A 181 17.17 -5.33 9.44
C LYS A 181 17.56 -4.35 8.33
N LEU A 182 16.82 -3.27 8.17
CA LEU A 182 17.07 -2.20 7.19
C LEU A 182 18.02 -1.10 7.71
N GLY A 183 18.55 -1.23 8.93
CA GLY A 183 19.44 -0.23 9.53
C GLY A 183 18.76 1.08 9.95
N ILE A 184 17.42 1.09 10.09
CA ILE A 184 16.65 2.30 10.37
C ILE A 184 16.57 2.52 11.88
N ALA A 185 17.10 3.65 12.36
CA ALA A 185 16.97 4.07 13.75
C ALA A 185 15.59 4.70 14.02
N ALA A 186 15.08 4.52 15.24
CA ALA A 186 13.88 5.24 15.67
C ALA A 186 14.13 6.74 15.72
N SER A 187 13.14 7.54 15.32
CA SER A 187 13.18 8.98 15.50
C SER A 187 13.16 9.31 17.00
N SER A 188 13.97 10.26 17.38
CA SER A 188 14.07 10.77 18.77
C SER A 188 12.76 11.40 19.21
#